data_52fd2f9c78c446ef9b6f38a9670e4907
#
_entry.id   52fd2f9c78c446ef9b6f38a9670e4907
#
_cell.length_a   1.000
_cell.length_b   1.000
_cell.length_c   1.000
_cell.angle_alpha   90.00
_cell.angle_beta   90.00
_cell.angle_gamma   90.00
#
_symmetry.space_group_name_H-M   'P 1'
#
loop_
_entity.id
_entity.type
_entity.pdbx_description
1 polymer ?
#
loop_
_entity_poly.entity_id
_entity_poly.type
_entity_poly.pdbx_seq_one_letter_code
_entity_poly.pdbx_strand_id
1 'polypeptide(L)'
;MKIAALFVVYHPDIRQLVTNVAAVIDSVEYVLVWRNSDENFSELTCREKVILLGDGENRFIAYPLNQALQWCSSHGCDFLLTMDQDSTWSDFTGFRKSVKLNRDDNIAIYAPSVNKCGIKNMEGGGKLADYQQVDFVISSGSLINVSIAQKVGGFNSRYKIYWVDSEFCYKVRANGYKIMQFSQFSLAHHLGNPTKTLFGFFTSNYSPQIYYFIFRNMLWEHRQYGPKAVGYKCMAYTYMYNLRGILLGEKQKCRKLYKILLASVHGLFCSYK
;
A
#
# COMPACT_ATOMS: atom_id res chain seq x y z
N MET A 1 -2.80 23.13 -5.31
CA MET A 1 -2.51 21.69 -5.14
C MET A 1 -3.85 20.97 -5.06
N LYS A 2 -4.26 20.38 -6.18
CA LYS A 2 -5.54 19.66 -6.32
C LYS A 2 -5.29 18.16 -6.03
N ILE A 3 -6.04 17.61 -5.08
CA ILE A 3 -5.83 16.24 -4.56
C ILE A 3 -7.11 15.44 -4.73
N ALA A 4 -7.01 14.21 -5.23
CA ALA A 4 -8.04 13.20 -5.06
C ALA A 4 -7.55 12.16 -4.04
N ALA A 5 -8.42 11.72 -3.13
CA ALA A 5 -8.15 10.61 -2.23
C ALA A 5 -8.77 9.33 -2.80
N LEU A 6 -8.02 8.23 -2.82
CA LEU A 6 -8.52 6.91 -3.22
C LEU A 6 -8.58 5.98 -2.00
N PHE A 7 -9.73 5.40 -1.76
CA PHE A 7 -9.93 4.28 -0.84
C PHE A 7 -10.21 3.02 -1.67
N VAL A 8 -9.35 2.02 -1.56
CA VAL A 8 -9.58 0.70 -2.16
C VAL A 8 -10.21 -0.19 -1.12
N VAL A 9 -11.47 -0.60 -1.34
CA VAL A 9 -12.26 -1.31 -0.32
C VAL A 9 -12.65 -2.71 -0.77
N TYR A 10 -12.56 -3.67 0.18
CA TYR A 10 -12.97 -5.05 0.01
C TYR A 10 -13.58 -5.56 1.31
N HIS A 11 -14.88 -5.83 1.32
CA HIS A 11 -15.66 -6.14 2.52
C HIS A 11 -15.37 -5.19 3.70
N PRO A 12 -15.50 -3.86 3.50
CA PRO A 12 -15.17 -2.88 4.51
C PRO A 12 -16.16 -2.85 5.67
N ASP A 13 -15.69 -2.49 6.85
CA ASP A 13 -16.56 -1.91 7.86
C ASP A 13 -16.97 -0.51 7.40
N ILE A 14 -18.23 -0.34 7.02
CA ILE A 14 -18.75 0.92 6.47
C ILE A 14 -18.60 2.08 7.46
N ARG A 15 -18.83 1.86 8.76
CA ARG A 15 -18.69 2.91 9.79
C ARG A 15 -17.25 3.39 9.89
N GLN A 16 -16.29 2.44 9.89
CA GLN A 16 -14.87 2.79 9.90
C GLN A 16 -14.48 3.54 8.62
N LEU A 17 -14.96 3.09 7.47
CA LEU A 17 -14.69 3.75 6.18
C LEU A 17 -15.25 5.18 6.15
N VAL A 18 -16.48 5.41 6.64
CA VAL A 18 -17.07 6.76 6.76
C VAL A 18 -16.20 7.66 7.65
N THR A 19 -15.69 7.13 8.76
CA THR A 19 -14.77 7.86 9.65
C THR A 19 -13.45 8.20 8.95
N ASN A 20 -12.87 7.25 8.23
CA ASN A 20 -11.60 7.46 7.50
C ASN A 20 -11.76 8.47 6.36
N VAL A 21 -12.88 8.44 5.63
CA VAL A 21 -13.23 9.43 4.62
C VAL A 21 -13.42 10.81 5.24
N ALA A 22 -14.11 10.90 6.37
CA ALA A 22 -14.34 12.16 7.07
C ALA A 22 -13.01 12.84 7.51
N ALA A 23 -11.99 12.07 7.85
CA ALA A 23 -10.69 12.58 8.26
C ALA A 23 -9.94 13.34 7.14
N VAL A 24 -10.30 13.14 5.86
CA VAL A 24 -9.57 13.72 4.72
C VAL A 24 -10.45 14.57 3.79
N ILE A 25 -11.77 14.38 3.77
CA ILE A 25 -12.68 14.92 2.75
C ILE A 25 -12.64 16.45 2.63
N ASP A 26 -12.47 17.16 3.75
CA ASP A 26 -12.42 18.64 3.75
C ASP A 26 -11.11 19.16 3.15
N SER A 27 -10.10 18.32 3.08
CA SER A 27 -8.76 18.68 2.60
C SER A 27 -8.45 18.13 1.21
N VAL A 28 -9.42 17.54 0.51
CA VAL A 28 -9.28 17.05 -0.87
C VAL A 28 -10.42 17.55 -1.75
N GLU A 29 -10.20 17.57 -3.05
CA GLU A 29 -11.20 17.97 -4.03
C GLU A 29 -12.16 16.83 -4.38
N TYR A 30 -11.67 15.60 -4.35
CA TYR A 30 -12.44 14.38 -4.66
C TYR A 30 -12.07 13.24 -3.72
N VAL A 31 -13.04 12.37 -3.44
CA VAL A 31 -12.84 11.09 -2.76
C VAL A 31 -13.33 9.98 -3.69
N LEU A 32 -12.40 9.18 -4.15
CA LEU A 32 -12.67 8.02 -4.99
C LEU A 32 -12.75 6.79 -4.09
N VAL A 33 -13.85 6.05 -4.16
CA VAL A 33 -14.01 4.78 -3.44
C VAL A 33 -14.06 3.67 -4.47
N TRP A 34 -12.99 2.88 -4.57
CA TRP A 34 -12.93 1.74 -5.47
C TRP A 34 -13.51 0.50 -4.80
N ARG A 35 -14.60 0.00 -5.35
CA ARG A 35 -15.33 -1.17 -4.83
C ARG A 35 -14.74 -2.47 -5.41
N ASN A 36 -14.07 -3.24 -4.54
CA ASN A 36 -13.68 -4.63 -4.85
C ASN A 36 -14.69 -5.65 -4.32
N SER A 37 -15.80 -5.20 -3.76
CA SER A 37 -16.91 -5.99 -3.26
C SER A 37 -18.19 -5.15 -3.32
N ASP A 38 -19.34 -5.80 -3.27
CA ASP A 38 -20.65 -5.16 -3.47
C ASP A 38 -21.36 -4.99 -2.12
N GLU A 39 -21.12 -3.84 -1.47
CA GLU A 39 -21.78 -3.43 -0.23
C GLU A 39 -22.63 -2.17 -0.45
N ASN A 40 -23.44 -1.84 0.57
CA ASN A 40 -24.22 -0.62 0.57
C ASN A 40 -23.36 0.58 0.99
N PHE A 41 -23.04 1.47 0.06
CA PHE A 41 -22.27 2.70 0.28
C PHE A 41 -23.13 3.96 0.38
N SER A 42 -24.44 3.85 0.69
CA SER A 42 -25.36 4.99 0.73
C SER A 42 -24.91 6.11 1.69
N GLU A 43 -24.31 5.77 2.84
CA GLU A 43 -23.77 6.74 3.80
C GLU A 43 -22.59 7.57 3.26
N LEU A 44 -21.91 7.08 2.23
CA LEU A 44 -20.83 7.80 1.56
C LEU A 44 -21.31 8.61 0.37
N THR A 45 -22.26 8.09 -0.39
CA THR A 45 -22.75 8.71 -1.64
C THR A 45 -23.59 9.96 -1.41
N CYS A 46 -24.08 10.20 -0.19
CA CYS A 46 -24.73 11.48 0.16
C CYS A 46 -23.75 12.66 0.21
N ARG A 47 -22.43 12.43 0.10
CA ARG A 47 -21.40 13.46 0.13
C ARG A 47 -20.98 13.81 -1.30
N GLU A 48 -21.16 15.06 -1.73
CA GLU A 48 -20.91 15.51 -3.12
C GLU A 48 -19.52 15.20 -3.68
N LYS A 49 -18.48 15.15 -2.80
CA LYS A 49 -17.10 14.85 -3.24
C LYS A 49 -16.81 13.38 -3.43
N VAL A 50 -17.72 12.47 -3.03
CA VAL A 50 -17.50 11.03 -3.08
C VAL A 50 -17.97 10.46 -4.42
N ILE A 51 -17.07 9.75 -5.08
CA ILE A 51 -17.29 9.09 -6.37
C ILE A 51 -17.00 7.61 -6.20
N LEU A 52 -18.00 6.77 -6.43
CA LEU A 52 -17.84 5.32 -6.45
C LEU A 52 -17.26 4.86 -7.78
N LEU A 53 -16.22 4.06 -7.72
CA LEU A 53 -15.58 3.42 -8.87
C LEU A 53 -15.57 1.89 -8.69
N GLY A 54 -15.36 1.19 -9.80
CA GLY A 54 -15.36 -0.28 -9.80
C GLY A 54 -16.78 -0.86 -9.84
N ASP A 55 -16.83 -2.15 -10.16
CA ASP A 55 -18.04 -2.92 -10.45
C ASP A 55 -18.37 -3.94 -9.35
N GLY A 56 -17.67 -3.92 -8.21
CA GLY A 56 -17.79 -4.89 -7.13
C GLY A 56 -16.93 -6.14 -7.34
N GLU A 57 -16.27 -6.30 -8.48
CA GLU A 57 -15.33 -7.38 -8.71
C GLU A 57 -13.96 -7.09 -8.06
N ASN A 58 -13.40 -8.06 -7.33
CA ASN A 58 -12.11 -7.89 -6.68
C ASN A 58 -10.95 -7.82 -7.68
N ARG A 59 -10.52 -6.59 -7.98
CA ARG A 59 -9.37 -6.27 -8.83
C ARG A 59 -8.08 -6.10 -8.04
N PHE A 60 -8.06 -6.43 -6.74
CA PHE A 60 -6.95 -6.24 -5.80
C PHE A 60 -6.58 -4.77 -5.61
N ILE A 61 -5.26 -4.43 -5.58
CA ILE A 61 -4.78 -3.07 -5.24
C ILE A 61 -4.18 -2.35 -6.45
N ALA A 62 -3.30 -3.02 -7.21
CA ALA A 62 -2.53 -2.34 -8.26
C ALA A 62 -3.40 -1.82 -9.42
N TYR A 63 -4.47 -2.52 -9.77
CA TYR A 63 -5.40 -2.07 -10.82
C TYR A 63 -6.20 -0.83 -10.38
N PRO A 64 -6.86 -0.81 -9.21
CA PRO A 64 -7.50 0.39 -8.68
C PRO A 64 -6.59 1.63 -8.61
N LEU A 65 -5.35 1.46 -8.15
CA LEU A 65 -4.37 2.55 -8.09
C LEU A 65 -4.11 3.16 -9.47
N ASN A 66 -3.95 2.33 -10.50
CA ASN A 66 -3.74 2.82 -11.86
C ASN A 66 -4.99 3.50 -12.44
N GLN A 67 -6.18 2.98 -12.18
CA GLN A 67 -7.43 3.61 -12.61
C GLN A 67 -7.61 4.98 -11.94
N ALA A 68 -7.28 5.09 -10.66
CA ALA A 68 -7.32 6.37 -9.96
C ALA A 68 -6.26 7.37 -10.49
N LEU A 69 -5.06 6.92 -10.85
CA LEU A 69 -4.04 7.77 -11.50
C LEU A 69 -4.54 8.30 -12.85
N GLN A 70 -5.17 7.47 -13.66
CA GLN A 70 -5.76 7.89 -14.94
C GLN A 70 -6.91 8.89 -14.72
N TRP A 71 -7.78 8.60 -13.74
CA TRP A 71 -8.88 9.49 -13.37
C TRP A 71 -8.34 10.84 -12.90
N CYS A 72 -7.33 10.86 -12.02
CA CYS A 72 -6.68 12.08 -11.54
C CYS A 72 -6.10 12.93 -12.67
N SER A 73 -5.46 12.28 -13.64
CA SER A 73 -4.89 12.96 -14.80
C SER A 73 -5.97 13.64 -15.64
N SER A 74 -7.08 12.93 -15.94
CA SER A 74 -8.16 13.48 -16.74
C SER A 74 -8.95 14.59 -16.04
N HIS A 75 -8.87 14.67 -14.69
CA HIS A 75 -9.52 15.70 -13.87
C HIS A 75 -8.55 16.78 -13.36
N GLY A 76 -7.30 16.79 -13.83
CA GLY A 76 -6.30 17.80 -13.50
C GLY A 76 -5.89 17.80 -12.03
N CYS A 77 -5.83 16.64 -11.37
CA CYS A 77 -5.31 16.52 -10.02
C CYS A 77 -3.77 16.50 -10.04
N ASP A 78 -3.15 17.23 -9.12
CA ASP A 78 -1.69 17.23 -8.92
C ASP A 78 -1.24 15.95 -8.23
N PHE A 79 -2.02 15.50 -7.23
CA PHE A 79 -1.68 14.37 -6.36
C PHE A 79 -2.85 13.41 -6.18
N LEU A 80 -2.50 12.15 -5.99
CA LEU A 80 -3.38 11.08 -5.52
C LEU A 80 -2.98 10.71 -4.09
N LEU A 81 -3.87 10.94 -3.11
CA LEU A 81 -3.77 10.34 -1.78
C LEU A 81 -4.26 8.91 -1.84
N THR A 82 -3.43 7.96 -1.51
CA THR A 82 -3.82 6.54 -1.46
C THR A 82 -4.08 6.10 -0.04
N MET A 83 -5.21 5.40 0.19
CA MET A 83 -5.67 4.99 1.52
C MET A 83 -6.15 3.55 1.52
N ASP A 84 -5.70 2.79 2.50
CA ASP A 84 -6.33 1.51 2.83
C ASP A 84 -7.59 1.76 3.66
N GLN A 85 -8.55 0.86 3.55
CA GLN A 85 -9.85 0.99 4.25
C GLN A 85 -9.75 1.02 5.77
N ASP A 86 -8.66 0.50 6.34
CA ASP A 86 -8.38 0.35 7.77
C ASP A 86 -7.33 1.33 8.30
N SER A 87 -6.97 2.34 7.50
CA SER A 87 -6.01 3.39 7.86
C SER A 87 -6.71 4.71 8.16
N THR A 88 -6.28 5.36 9.23
CA THR A 88 -6.87 6.63 9.68
C THR A 88 -5.79 7.71 9.82
N TRP A 89 -6.04 8.87 9.23
CA TRP A 89 -5.22 10.06 9.41
C TRP A 89 -5.56 10.76 10.72
N SER A 90 -4.55 11.18 11.47
CA SER A 90 -4.71 12.04 12.64
C SER A 90 -4.78 13.55 12.25
N ASP A 91 -3.93 13.98 11.33
CA ASP A 91 -3.88 15.36 10.82
C ASP A 91 -3.45 15.40 9.35
N PHE A 92 -4.36 15.09 8.45
CA PHE A 92 -4.11 15.20 7.02
C PHE A 92 -4.00 16.66 6.54
N THR A 93 -4.72 17.56 7.19
CA THR A 93 -4.70 19.00 6.83
C THR A 93 -3.32 19.61 7.06
N GLY A 94 -2.70 19.32 8.21
CA GLY A 94 -1.33 19.74 8.51
C GLY A 94 -0.31 19.11 7.55
N PHE A 95 -0.45 17.82 7.26
CA PHE A 95 0.39 17.13 6.29
C PHE A 95 0.31 17.77 4.89
N ARG A 96 -0.91 18.03 4.38
CA ARG A 96 -1.14 18.73 3.10
C ARG A 96 -0.44 20.10 3.06
N LYS A 97 -0.54 20.89 4.15
CA LYS A 97 0.14 22.19 4.26
C LYS A 97 1.67 22.05 4.18
N SER A 98 2.23 21.09 4.90
CA SER A 98 3.68 20.81 4.90
C SER A 98 4.17 20.34 3.55
N VAL A 99 3.43 19.46 2.85
CA VAL A 99 3.75 19.07 1.47
C VAL A 99 3.71 20.27 0.52
N LYS A 100 2.72 21.16 0.66
CA LYS A 100 2.63 22.37 -0.18
C LYS A 100 3.84 23.29 0.00
N LEU A 101 4.35 23.44 1.22
CA LEU A 101 5.53 24.27 1.53
C LEU A 101 6.84 23.66 1.04
N ASN A 102 6.92 22.31 0.98
CA ASN A 102 8.11 21.57 0.58
C ASN A 102 7.94 20.91 -0.80
N ARG A 103 7.08 21.47 -1.66
CA ARG A 103 6.84 20.92 -2.99
C ARG A 103 8.09 21.05 -3.86
N ASP A 104 8.49 19.92 -4.45
CA ASP A 104 9.58 19.82 -5.40
C ASP A 104 9.14 18.89 -6.54
N ASP A 105 9.39 19.30 -7.78
CA ASP A 105 8.98 18.56 -8.99
C ASP A 105 9.74 17.24 -9.18
N ASN A 106 10.82 17.01 -8.42
CA ASN A 106 11.56 15.74 -8.39
C ASN A 106 11.05 14.76 -7.32
N ILE A 107 10.05 15.13 -6.53
CA ILE A 107 9.51 14.24 -5.51
C ILE A 107 8.26 13.55 -6.03
N ALA A 108 8.36 12.22 -6.13
CA ALA A 108 7.27 11.35 -6.60
C ALA A 108 6.26 11.03 -5.49
N ILE A 109 6.73 10.88 -4.26
CA ILE A 109 5.90 10.44 -3.14
C ILE A 109 6.23 11.26 -1.88
N TYR A 110 5.20 11.75 -1.22
CA TYR A 110 5.25 12.31 0.13
C TYR A 110 4.46 11.39 1.06
N ALA A 111 5.06 10.95 2.15
CA ALA A 111 4.44 10.00 3.06
C ALA A 111 4.52 10.45 4.53
N PRO A 112 3.55 10.04 5.38
CA PRO A 112 3.67 10.17 6.81
C PRO A 112 4.57 9.09 7.39
N SER A 113 4.89 9.22 8.67
CA SER A 113 5.32 8.10 9.49
C SER A 113 4.15 7.15 9.76
N VAL A 114 4.40 5.85 9.82
CA VAL A 114 3.35 4.86 10.07
C VAL A 114 3.48 4.33 11.49
N ASN A 115 2.48 4.63 12.31
CA ASN A 115 2.35 4.02 13.63
C ASN A 115 1.70 2.64 13.48
N LYS A 116 2.51 1.59 13.60
CA LYS A 116 2.01 0.22 13.68
C LYS A 116 1.38 0.03 15.05
N CYS A 117 0.05 -0.07 15.14
CA CYS A 117 -0.62 -0.40 16.39
C CYS A 117 -0.03 -1.67 16.96
N GLY A 118 0.58 -1.58 18.16
CA GLY A 118 1.16 -2.72 18.89
C GLY A 118 2.67 -2.93 18.76
N ILE A 119 3.37 -2.18 17.92
CA ILE A 119 4.84 -2.17 17.88
C ILE A 119 5.30 -0.78 18.30
N LYS A 120 5.85 -0.66 19.52
CA LYS A 120 6.61 0.55 19.89
C LYS A 120 7.73 0.71 18.86
N ASN A 121 7.73 1.85 18.15
CA ASN A 121 8.89 2.24 17.35
C ASN A 121 10.10 2.16 18.30
N MET A 122 11.11 1.38 17.93
CA MET A 122 12.43 1.57 18.54
C MET A 122 12.87 2.97 18.09
N GLU A 123 12.66 3.94 18.96
CA GLU A 123 13.25 5.25 18.86
C GLU A 123 14.76 5.05 18.91
N GLY A 124 15.38 5.00 17.74
CA GLY A 124 16.79 5.33 17.63
C GLY A 124 16.92 6.78 18.09
N GLY A 125 17.57 6.99 19.25
CA GLY A 125 17.65 8.28 19.95
C GLY A 125 18.49 9.35 19.25
N GLY A 126 18.15 9.70 18.02
CA GLY A 126 18.59 10.88 17.30
C GLY A 126 17.36 11.73 16.96
N LYS A 127 17.44 13.07 17.05
CA LYS A 127 16.44 13.97 16.49
C LYS A 127 16.30 13.62 15.01
N LEU A 128 15.28 12.83 14.64
CA LEU A 128 14.92 12.64 13.24
C LEU A 128 14.59 14.03 12.67
N ALA A 129 15.16 14.34 11.52
CA ALA A 129 14.74 15.52 10.78
C ALA A 129 13.22 15.42 10.51
N ASP A 130 12.48 16.51 10.70
CA ASP A 130 11.02 16.54 10.49
C ASP A 130 10.61 16.12 9.07
N TYR A 131 11.58 16.09 8.14
CA TYR A 131 11.43 15.81 6.72
C TYR A 131 12.70 15.16 6.18
N GLN A 132 12.61 13.92 5.69
CA GLN A 132 13.76 13.15 5.21
C GLN A 132 13.48 12.36 3.95
N GLN A 133 14.51 12.17 3.12
CA GLN A 133 14.45 11.25 2.00
C GLN A 133 14.53 9.81 2.51
N VAL A 134 13.65 8.96 1.97
CA VAL A 134 13.60 7.54 2.31
C VAL A 134 13.57 6.68 1.05
N ASP A 135 13.90 5.41 1.21
CA ASP A 135 13.91 4.46 0.09
C ASP A 135 12.56 3.80 -0.16
N PHE A 136 11.74 3.69 0.88
CA PHE A 136 10.49 2.95 0.84
C PHE A 136 9.44 3.57 1.76
N VAL A 137 8.21 3.58 1.29
CA VAL A 137 7.00 3.91 2.05
C VAL A 137 5.87 2.97 1.62
N ILE A 138 4.88 2.77 2.48
CA ILE A 138 3.64 2.10 2.08
C ILE A 138 2.76 3.06 1.27
N SER A 139 1.87 2.53 0.43
CA SER A 139 0.94 3.36 -0.32
C SER A 139 -0.06 4.07 0.60
N SER A 140 -0.54 3.40 1.65
CA SER A 140 -1.53 3.99 2.53
C SER A 140 -1.04 5.27 3.22
N GLY A 141 -1.81 6.35 3.10
CA GLY A 141 -1.48 7.69 3.60
C GLY A 141 -0.52 8.49 2.71
N SER A 142 -0.04 7.94 1.61
CA SER A 142 0.93 8.59 0.73
C SER A 142 0.26 9.50 -0.30
N LEU A 143 0.84 10.69 -0.51
CA LEU A 143 0.52 11.58 -1.63
C LEU A 143 1.46 11.28 -2.80
N ILE A 144 0.90 10.77 -3.87
CA ILE A 144 1.61 10.39 -5.09
C ILE A 144 1.47 11.50 -6.13
N ASN A 145 2.59 12.00 -6.65
CA ASN A 145 2.61 12.95 -7.75
C ASN A 145 2.09 12.27 -9.03
N VAL A 146 0.93 12.71 -9.52
CA VAL A 146 0.24 12.07 -10.66
C VAL A 146 1.08 12.13 -11.92
N SER A 147 1.71 13.27 -12.23
CA SER A 147 2.54 13.44 -13.41
C SER A 147 3.76 12.51 -13.41
N ILE A 148 4.46 12.41 -12.27
CA ILE A 148 5.61 11.51 -12.14
C ILE A 148 5.16 10.06 -12.22
N ALA A 149 4.08 9.69 -11.51
CA ALA A 149 3.54 8.33 -11.54
C ALA A 149 3.20 7.88 -12.97
N GLN A 150 2.61 8.75 -13.79
CA GLN A 150 2.35 8.46 -15.20
C GLN A 150 3.63 8.32 -16.03
N LYS A 151 4.60 9.23 -15.85
CA LYS A 151 5.88 9.17 -16.57
C LYS A 151 6.64 7.86 -16.33
N VAL A 152 6.57 7.31 -15.12
CA VAL A 152 7.21 6.02 -14.79
C VAL A 152 6.35 4.80 -15.11
N GLY A 153 5.15 5.00 -15.69
CA GLY A 153 4.25 3.91 -16.12
C GLY A 153 3.34 3.36 -15.03
N GLY A 154 3.10 4.11 -13.94
CA GLY A 154 2.19 3.74 -12.86
C GLY A 154 2.63 2.52 -12.04
N PHE A 155 1.68 1.89 -11.37
CA PHE A 155 1.89 0.66 -10.62
C PHE A 155 1.92 -0.56 -11.54
N ASN A 156 2.72 -1.58 -11.22
CA ASN A 156 2.71 -2.81 -12.00
C ASN A 156 1.46 -3.66 -11.67
N SER A 157 0.47 -3.63 -12.56
CA SER A 157 -0.81 -4.33 -12.37
C SER A 157 -0.68 -5.86 -12.22
N ARG A 158 0.42 -6.46 -12.69
CA ARG A 158 0.68 -7.90 -12.53
C ARG A 158 0.97 -8.32 -11.09
N TYR A 159 1.45 -7.36 -10.27
CA TYR A 159 1.67 -7.61 -8.84
C TYR A 159 0.35 -7.88 -8.11
N LYS A 160 -0.72 -7.25 -8.52
CA LYS A 160 -2.07 -7.33 -7.93
C LYS A 160 -2.11 -6.83 -6.49
N ILE A 161 -1.47 -7.55 -5.56
CA ILE A 161 -1.39 -7.25 -4.13
C ILE A 161 -0.05 -7.75 -3.59
N TYR A 162 0.47 -7.14 -2.52
CA TYR A 162 1.79 -7.34 -1.93
C TYR A 162 2.95 -6.94 -2.87
N TRP A 163 3.93 -6.29 -2.33
CA TRP A 163 5.09 -5.75 -3.05
C TRP A 163 4.74 -4.66 -4.09
N VAL A 164 3.49 -4.26 -4.17
CA VAL A 164 3.02 -3.20 -5.09
C VAL A 164 3.69 -1.86 -4.75
N ASP A 165 3.72 -1.52 -3.45
CA ASP A 165 4.33 -0.29 -2.93
C ASP A 165 5.84 -0.30 -3.12
N SER A 166 6.47 -1.43 -2.79
CA SER A 166 7.90 -1.64 -2.89
C SER A 166 8.36 -1.51 -4.34
N GLU A 167 7.70 -2.18 -5.27
CA GLU A 167 7.99 -2.09 -6.70
C GLU A 167 7.85 -0.65 -7.20
N PHE A 168 6.80 0.05 -6.80
CA PHE A 168 6.58 1.43 -7.21
C PHE A 168 7.64 2.37 -6.62
N CYS A 169 8.01 2.22 -5.36
CA CYS A 169 9.11 2.97 -4.73
C CYS A 169 10.44 2.76 -5.46
N TYR A 170 10.76 1.52 -5.84
CA TYR A 170 11.94 1.23 -6.64
C TYR A 170 11.88 1.85 -8.03
N LYS A 171 10.75 1.74 -8.70
CA LYS A 171 10.54 2.28 -10.04
C LYS A 171 10.75 3.79 -10.08
N VAL A 172 10.16 4.54 -9.16
CA VAL A 172 10.33 6.00 -9.13
C VAL A 172 11.77 6.39 -8.85
N ARG A 173 12.45 5.70 -7.92
CA ARG A 173 13.86 5.94 -7.62
C ARG A 173 14.80 5.58 -8.77
N ALA A 174 14.54 4.47 -9.46
CA ALA A 174 15.29 4.07 -10.65
C ALA A 174 15.18 5.08 -11.79
N ASN A 175 14.12 5.90 -11.81
CA ASN A 175 13.92 7.00 -12.74
C ASN A 175 14.42 8.36 -12.18
N GLY A 176 15.18 8.37 -11.08
CA GLY A 176 15.82 9.57 -10.54
C GLY A 176 14.91 10.43 -9.63
N TYR A 177 13.70 9.98 -9.32
CA TYR A 177 12.80 10.71 -8.44
C TYR A 177 13.02 10.34 -6.96
N LYS A 178 12.59 11.24 -6.07
CA LYS A 178 12.73 11.10 -4.62
C LYS A 178 11.44 10.68 -3.95
N ILE A 179 11.58 10.07 -2.78
CA ILE A 179 10.50 9.75 -1.84
C ILE A 179 10.82 10.47 -0.54
N MET A 180 9.87 11.25 -0.02
CA MET A 180 10.07 12.02 1.19
C MET A 180 9.09 11.61 2.27
N GLN A 181 9.57 11.49 3.50
CA GLN A 181 8.77 11.14 4.66
C GLN A 181 8.79 12.27 5.69
N PHE A 182 7.62 12.61 6.22
CA PHE A 182 7.44 13.56 7.30
C PHE A 182 7.23 12.79 8.61
N SER A 183 8.16 12.91 9.57
CA SER A 183 8.11 12.17 10.83
C SER A 183 7.10 12.75 11.82
N GLN A 184 6.78 14.05 11.71
CA GLN A 184 5.81 14.72 12.58
C GLN A 184 4.35 14.35 12.31
N PHE A 185 4.05 13.74 11.17
CA PHE A 185 2.70 13.25 10.84
C PHE A 185 2.66 11.74 10.90
N SER A 186 1.58 11.22 11.47
CA SER A 186 1.41 9.78 11.62
C SER A 186 0.08 9.30 11.05
N LEU A 187 0.15 8.12 10.42
CA LEU A 187 -0.99 7.35 10.00
C LEU A 187 -1.18 6.17 10.96
N ALA A 188 -2.38 6.05 11.54
CA ALA A 188 -2.75 4.83 12.24
C ALA A 188 -3.09 3.75 11.20
N HIS A 189 -2.36 2.65 11.21
CA HIS A 189 -2.56 1.54 10.29
C HIS A 189 -2.70 0.23 11.05
N HIS A 190 -3.79 -0.49 10.81
CA HIS A 190 -4.04 -1.80 11.42
C HIS A 190 -3.42 -2.90 10.55
N LEU A 191 -2.40 -3.56 11.10
CA LEU A 191 -1.80 -4.74 10.48
C LEU A 191 -2.73 -5.93 10.68
N GLY A 192 -3.60 -6.25 9.74
CA GLY A 192 -4.42 -7.47 9.73
C GLY A 192 -4.68 -8.15 11.09
N ASN A 193 -5.32 -9.28 11.11
CA ASN A 193 -5.59 -10.02 12.35
C ASN A 193 -4.65 -11.24 12.46
N PRO A 194 -3.44 -11.10 13.05
CA PRO A 194 -2.54 -12.22 13.21
C PRO A 194 -3.17 -13.27 14.14
N THR A 195 -3.10 -14.52 13.73
CA THR A 195 -3.62 -15.66 14.49
C THR A 195 -2.54 -16.19 15.43
N LYS A 196 -2.86 -16.30 16.73
CA LYS A 196 -1.97 -16.95 17.70
C LYS A 196 -2.03 -18.47 17.52
N THR A 197 -0.86 -19.10 17.36
CA THR A 197 -0.75 -20.56 17.22
C THR A 197 -0.79 -21.26 18.57
N LEU A 198 -0.99 -22.58 18.56
CA LEU A 198 -0.91 -23.42 19.77
C LEU A 198 0.50 -23.37 20.42
N PHE A 199 1.53 -23.05 19.66
CA PHE A 199 2.93 -22.92 20.14
C PHE A 199 3.26 -21.52 20.63
N GLY A 200 2.28 -20.62 20.79
CA GLY A 200 2.46 -19.29 21.40
C GLY A 200 3.00 -18.19 20.49
N PHE A 201 3.31 -18.45 19.22
CA PHE A 201 3.70 -17.42 18.27
C PHE A 201 2.56 -17.00 17.35
N PHE A 202 2.70 -15.83 16.72
CA PHE A 202 1.71 -15.31 15.77
C PHE A 202 2.07 -15.66 14.33
N THR A 203 1.04 -15.92 13.52
CA THR A 203 1.15 -16.13 12.07
C THR A 203 0.10 -15.32 11.35
N SER A 204 0.37 -14.94 10.12
CA SER A 204 -0.55 -14.16 9.29
C SER A 204 -1.77 -14.97 8.83
N ASN A 205 -1.65 -16.28 8.77
CA ASN A 205 -2.68 -17.23 8.35
C ASN A 205 -3.42 -16.79 7.05
N TYR A 206 -2.69 -16.26 6.10
CA TYR A 206 -3.25 -15.81 4.83
C TYR A 206 -3.83 -16.96 4.01
N SER A 207 -4.70 -16.60 3.04
CA SER A 207 -5.21 -17.56 2.07
C SER A 207 -4.06 -18.11 1.19
N PRO A 208 -4.21 -19.31 0.59
CA PRO A 208 -3.21 -19.85 -0.31
C PRO A 208 -2.87 -18.92 -1.47
N GLN A 209 -3.86 -18.18 -1.98
CA GLN A 209 -3.65 -17.22 -3.08
C GLN A 209 -2.80 -16.02 -2.67
N ILE A 210 -2.95 -15.53 -1.43
CA ILE A 210 -2.11 -14.43 -0.92
C ILE A 210 -0.66 -14.89 -0.77
N TYR A 211 -0.41 -16.10 -0.24
CA TYR A 211 0.96 -16.65 -0.22
C TYR A 211 1.58 -16.75 -1.61
N TYR A 212 0.79 -17.14 -2.61
CA TYR A 212 1.27 -17.14 -4.00
C TYR A 212 1.77 -15.75 -4.42
N PHE A 213 1.01 -14.68 -4.17
CA PHE A 213 1.43 -13.32 -4.54
C PHE A 213 2.65 -12.85 -3.75
N ILE A 214 2.71 -13.11 -2.44
CA ILE A 214 3.85 -12.72 -1.60
C ILE A 214 5.16 -13.28 -2.17
N PHE A 215 5.21 -14.58 -2.44
CA PHE A 215 6.46 -15.23 -2.86
C PHE A 215 6.81 -14.95 -4.32
N ARG A 216 5.81 -14.95 -5.22
CA ARG A 216 6.04 -14.63 -6.62
C ARG A 216 6.55 -13.21 -6.80
N ASN A 217 5.89 -12.23 -6.19
CA ASN A 217 6.23 -10.82 -6.34
C ASN A 217 7.58 -10.50 -5.71
N MET A 218 7.89 -11.09 -4.56
CA MET A 218 9.22 -10.98 -3.93
C MET A 218 10.34 -11.40 -4.89
N LEU A 219 10.17 -12.53 -5.57
CA LEU A 219 11.15 -13.03 -6.53
C LEU A 219 11.19 -12.16 -7.80
N TRP A 220 10.05 -11.67 -8.27
CA TRP A 220 10.01 -10.73 -9.39
C TRP A 220 10.76 -9.44 -9.07
N GLU A 221 10.55 -8.87 -7.89
CA GLU A 221 11.24 -7.65 -7.47
C GLU A 221 12.75 -7.87 -7.33
N HIS A 222 13.16 -9.00 -6.74
CA HIS A 222 14.57 -9.38 -6.70
C HIS A 222 15.19 -9.51 -8.10
N ARG A 223 14.51 -10.14 -9.05
CA ARG A 223 14.99 -10.30 -10.44
C ARG A 223 15.06 -8.97 -11.19
N GLN A 224 14.12 -8.08 -10.93
CA GLN A 224 14.01 -6.81 -11.65
C GLN A 224 15.02 -5.77 -11.13
N TYR A 225 15.18 -5.68 -9.81
CA TYR A 225 15.94 -4.60 -9.17
C TYR A 225 17.17 -5.10 -8.39
N GLY A 226 17.36 -6.39 -8.32
CA GLY A 226 18.52 -7.03 -7.69
C GLY A 226 18.48 -7.09 -6.15
N PRO A 227 19.60 -7.50 -5.53
CA PRO A 227 19.68 -7.68 -4.07
C PRO A 227 19.52 -6.39 -3.26
N LYS A 228 19.69 -5.22 -3.88
CA LYS A 228 19.44 -3.92 -3.23
C LYS A 228 17.95 -3.70 -2.92
N ALA A 229 17.08 -4.28 -3.75
CA ALA A 229 15.63 -4.23 -3.55
C ALA A 229 15.19 -5.28 -2.53
N VAL A 230 15.43 -6.53 -2.86
CA VAL A 230 15.08 -7.67 -2.01
C VAL A 230 16.33 -8.52 -1.82
N GLY A 231 17.00 -8.34 -0.69
CA GLY A 231 18.21 -9.08 -0.37
C GLY A 231 17.93 -10.56 -0.05
N TYR A 232 18.93 -11.43 -0.25
CA TYR A 232 18.84 -12.87 0.05
C TYR A 232 18.43 -13.16 1.51
N LYS A 233 18.88 -12.34 2.46
CA LYS A 233 18.48 -12.46 3.87
C LYS A 233 16.98 -12.20 4.05
N CYS A 234 16.43 -11.19 3.37
CA CYS A 234 15.00 -10.89 3.39
C CYS A 234 14.18 -12.05 2.80
N MET A 235 14.61 -12.60 1.66
CA MET A 235 13.96 -13.76 1.05
C MET A 235 13.99 -14.97 1.99
N ALA A 236 15.16 -15.32 2.52
CA ALA A 236 15.30 -16.45 3.43
C ALA A 236 14.42 -16.29 4.68
N TYR A 237 14.41 -15.09 5.28
CA TYR A 237 13.54 -14.78 6.40
C TYR A 237 12.05 -14.94 6.04
N THR A 238 11.62 -14.41 4.89
CA THR A 238 10.23 -14.51 4.43
C THR A 238 9.81 -15.97 4.24
N TYR A 239 10.67 -16.78 3.63
CA TYR A 239 10.41 -18.23 3.50
C TYR A 239 10.34 -18.91 4.86
N MET A 240 11.34 -18.73 5.72
CA MET A 240 11.39 -19.38 7.03
C MET A 240 10.21 -18.99 7.92
N TYR A 241 9.90 -17.70 8.01
CA TYR A 241 8.78 -17.19 8.82
C TYR A 241 7.45 -17.80 8.40
N ASN A 242 7.14 -17.75 7.09
CA ASN A 242 5.86 -18.22 6.59
C ASN A 242 5.76 -19.75 6.58
N LEU A 243 6.81 -20.47 6.19
CA LEU A 243 6.83 -21.94 6.24
C LEU A 243 6.66 -22.46 7.67
N ARG A 244 7.34 -21.85 8.64
CA ARG A 244 7.16 -22.18 10.07
C ARG A 244 5.71 -21.96 10.49
N GLY A 245 5.10 -20.81 10.13
CA GLY A 245 3.71 -20.50 10.43
C GLY A 245 2.75 -21.54 9.87
N ILE A 246 2.91 -21.86 8.59
CA ILE A 246 2.07 -22.84 7.89
C ILE A 246 2.21 -24.23 8.51
N LEU A 247 3.43 -24.70 8.71
CA LEU A 247 3.68 -26.07 9.20
C LEU A 247 3.19 -26.28 10.62
N LEU A 248 3.38 -25.29 11.51
CA LEU A 248 3.14 -25.42 12.93
C LEU A 248 1.79 -24.86 13.41
N GLY A 249 1.12 -23.96 12.65
CA GLY A 249 -0.03 -23.27 13.20
C GLY A 249 -1.19 -22.99 12.27
N GLU A 250 -1.03 -23.11 10.95
CA GLU A 250 -2.08 -22.69 10.02
C GLU A 250 -2.91 -23.86 9.49
N LYS A 251 -4.10 -23.52 8.96
CA LYS A 251 -4.96 -24.46 8.23
C LYS A 251 -4.57 -24.54 6.75
N GLN A 252 -5.10 -25.54 6.02
CA GLN A 252 -4.87 -25.74 4.57
C GLN A 252 -3.37 -25.86 4.17
N LYS A 253 -2.55 -26.49 4.99
CA LYS A 253 -1.08 -26.58 4.83
C LYS A 253 -0.65 -26.99 3.43
N CYS A 254 -1.16 -28.12 2.93
CA CYS A 254 -0.79 -28.63 1.60
C CYS A 254 -1.10 -27.65 0.47
N ARG A 255 -2.28 -26.96 0.52
CA ARG A 255 -2.65 -25.95 -0.48
C ARG A 255 -1.72 -24.74 -0.44
N LYS A 256 -1.35 -24.28 0.76
CA LYS A 256 -0.44 -23.14 0.96
C LYS A 256 0.97 -23.48 0.46
N LEU A 257 1.50 -24.64 0.84
CA LEU A 257 2.82 -25.10 0.39
C LEU A 257 2.87 -25.28 -1.14
N TYR A 258 1.84 -25.87 -1.74
CA TYR A 258 1.73 -25.96 -3.19
C TYR A 258 1.74 -24.59 -3.86
N LYS A 259 0.99 -23.61 -3.32
CA LYS A 259 0.96 -22.23 -3.85
C LYS A 259 2.30 -21.52 -3.70
N ILE A 260 3.05 -21.76 -2.62
CA ILE A 260 4.40 -21.21 -2.45
C ILE A 260 5.37 -21.83 -3.48
N LEU A 261 5.31 -23.14 -3.68
CA LEU A 261 6.13 -23.81 -4.70
C LEU A 261 5.83 -23.26 -6.10
N LEU A 262 4.55 -23.18 -6.47
CA LEU A 262 4.11 -22.60 -7.75
C LEU A 262 4.55 -21.14 -7.90
N ALA A 263 4.43 -20.35 -6.84
CA ALA A 263 4.88 -18.96 -6.78
C ALA A 263 6.40 -18.84 -7.00
N SER A 264 7.17 -19.74 -6.41
CA SER A 264 8.63 -19.78 -6.58
C SER A 264 9.02 -20.09 -8.03
N VAL A 265 8.37 -21.07 -8.65
CA VAL A 265 8.59 -21.40 -10.07
C VAL A 265 8.20 -20.20 -10.96
N HIS A 266 7.01 -19.63 -10.78
CA HIS A 266 6.57 -18.48 -11.56
C HIS A 266 7.43 -17.22 -11.29
N GLY A 267 7.83 -17.02 -10.06
CA GLY A 267 8.71 -15.90 -9.68
C GLY A 267 10.09 -15.99 -10.32
N LEU A 268 10.63 -17.19 -10.48
CA LEU A 268 11.95 -17.41 -11.07
C LEU A 268 11.94 -17.47 -12.60
N PHE A 269 10.89 -17.99 -13.22
CA PHE A 269 10.90 -18.30 -14.65
C PHE A 269 9.90 -17.50 -15.49
N CYS A 270 8.78 -17.02 -14.91
CA CYS A 270 7.80 -16.25 -15.66
C CYS A 270 8.17 -14.76 -15.76
N SER A 271 7.62 -14.08 -16.78
CA SER A 271 7.83 -12.64 -16.98
C SER A 271 7.13 -11.80 -15.89
N TYR A 272 7.84 -10.77 -15.43
CA TYR A 272 7.33 -9.72 -14.54
C TYR A 272 6.96 -8.41 -15.28
N LYS A 273 7.24 -8.34 -16.60
CA LYS A 273 6.92 -7.22 -17.51
C LYS A 273 5.55 -7.40 -18.14
#